data_b8208e45983944e022733e74cc103566
#
_entry.id   b8208e45983944e022733e74cc103566
#
_cell.length_a   1.000
_cell.length_b   1.000
_cell.length_c   1.000
_cell.angle_alpha   90.00
_cell.angle_beta   90.00
_cell.angle_gamma   90.00
#
_symmetry.space_group_name_H-M   'P 1'
#
loop_
_entity.id
_entity.type
_entity.pdbx_description
1 polymer ?
#
loop_
_entity_poly.entity_id
_entity_poly.type
_entity_poly.pdbx_seq_one_letter_code
_entity_poly.pdbx_strand_id
1 'polypeptide(L)'
;MVIREKIWRLLCNVAIDKKYANLLLRNELGDWDQKERAFITQIVYGTLQNARLVRYEWQDLVKLMPKEEICLLLDMSVYQLLFMDRIPEYAIVNDAVDIAKKRNKGSYQKLVNAILHKVIKRGKREVVGNPLEVLSITYSLPLWLVKMWNAQYGEEICNKLCVDNLTTGKTWVRYDERFGDVETFLKNNKEFSASGINDTCLVYNSHKLIESEAYLSGMISIQDASSQMIAYELEPKANERILDCCGAPGSKSNHIAALMNDTGVLISGDIHAHRVELIKRGAKRCGLKSIDARLLDARHLDKCFDEASFDCVLVDVPCSGYGVLKGKSDIKYHMQGSDMDTLLPLQKEILNSAALMVKQNGILVYSTCTLNKKENEKQIEEFLKTHSDYLLVKQATIFPFTYGSDGFYFAKLVKQ
;
A
#
# COMPACT_ATOMS: atom_id res chain seq x y z
N MET A 1 -11.90 21.28 20.76
CA MET A 1 -10.63 21.40 20.00
C MET A 1 -11.00 21.82 18.59
N VAL A 2 -10.35 22.83 18.02
CA VAL A 2 -10.61 23.26 16.63
C VAL A 2 -10.23 22.12 15.68
N ILE A 3 -11.06 21.85 14.67
CA ILE A 3 -10.83 20.72 13.70
C ILE A 3 -9.42 20.75 13.11
N ARG A 4 -8.91 21.93 12.72
CA ARG A 4 -7.54 22.06 12.16
C ARG A 4 -6.42 21.75 13.15
N GLU A 5 -6.64 21.99 14.45
CA GLU A 5 -5.67 21.56 15.49
C GLU A 5 -5.62 20.03 15.58
N LYS A 6 -6.77 19.34 15.42
CA LYS A 6 -6.81 17.87 15.35
C LYS A 6 -6.07 17.35 14.12
N ILE A 7 -6.33 17.92 12.95
CA ILE A 7 -5.64 17.56 11.70
C ILE A 7 -4.12 17.71 11.84
N TRP A 8 -3.67 18.85 12.34
CA TRP A 8 -2.24 19.09 12.56
C TRP A 8 -1.59 18.07 13.51
N ARG A 9 -2.27 17.69 14.60
CA ARG A 9 -1.78 16.64 15.52
C ARG A 9 -1.69 15.27 14.81
N LEU A 10 -2.68 14.92 13.99
CA LEU A 10 -2.64 13.69 13.20
C LEU A 10 -1.46 13.68 12.25
N LEU A 11 -1.18 14.78 11.55
CA LEU A 11 -0.01 14.91 10.67
C LEU A 11 1.31 14.78 11.44
N CYS A 12 1.42 15.39 12.62
CA CYS A 12 2.59 15.20 13.49
C CYS A 12 2.78 13.73 13.88
N ASN A 13 1.71 13.06 14.31
CA ASN A 13 1.76 11.64 14.64
C ASN A 13 2.23 10.76 13.46
N VAL A 14 1.81 11.08 12.23
CA VAL A 14 2.24 10.34 11.04
C VAL A 14 3.70 10.66 10.68
N ALA A 15 4.04 11.94 10.56
CA ALA A 15 5.34 12.34 9.99
C ALA A 15 6.49 12.26 11.00
N ILE A 16 6.22 12.57 12.28
CA ILE A 16 7.24 12.62 13.34
C ILE A 16 7.25 11.30 14.11
N ASP A 17 6.08 10.85 14.60
CA ASP A 17 5.96 9.65 15.43
C ASP A 17 5.89 8.35 14.61
N LYS A 18 5.97 8.44 13.28
CA LYS A 18 5.97 7.28 12.37
C LYS A 18 4.74 6.38 12.47
N LYS A 19 3.57 6.92 12.85
CA LYS A 19 2.32 6.15 12.94
C LYS A 19 1.63 6.06 11.57
N TYR A 20 0.88 4.98 11.36
CA TYR A 20 0.12 4.77 10.12
C TYR A 20 -1.15 5.62 10.08
N ALA A 21 -1.32 6.41 9.03
CA ALA A 21 -2.43 7.36 8.88
C ALA A 21 -3.81 6.70 8.93
N ASN A 22 -3.98 5.57 8.26
CA ASN A 22 -5.24 4.81 8.22
C ASN A 22 -5.67 4.31 9.62
N LEU A 23 -4.72 3.82 10.42
CA LEU A 23 -5.00 3.35 11.78
C LEU A 23 -5.35 4.52 12.72
N LEU A 24 -4.63 5.64 12.60
CA LEU A 24 -4.91 6.84 13.38
C LEU A 24 -6.30 7.40 13.08
N LEU A 25 -6.64 7.59 11.80
CA LEU A 25 -7.93 8.12 11.40
C LEU A 25 -9.09 7.22 11.86
N ARG A 26 -8.94 5.90 11.72
CA ARG A 26 -9.93 4.94 12.20
C ARG A 26 -10.15 5.03 13.72
N ASN A 27 -9.08 5.12 14.50
CA ASN A 27 -9.15 5.08 15.95
C ASN A 27 -9.57 6.43 16.56
N GLU A 28 -9.19 7.55 15.94
CA GLU A 28 -9.36 8.87 16.53
C GLU A 28 -10.56 9.67 16.00
N LEU A 29 -11.25 9.17 14.96
CA LEU A 29 -12.40 9.84 14.33
C LEU A 29 -13.74 9.13 14.57
N GLY A 30 -13.80 8.11 15.42
CA GLY A 30 -15.02 7.35 15.66
C GLY A 30 -16.23 8.19 16.07
N ASP A 31 -16.02 9.19 16.94
CA ASP A 31 -17.06 10.05 17.52
C ASP A 31 -17.36 11.31 16.70
N TRP A 32 -16.67 11.53 15.57
CA TRP A 32 -16.86 12.70 14.72
C TRP A 32 -18.00 12.46 13.72
N ASP A 33 -18.74 13.51 13.34
CA ASP A 33 -19.76 13.37 12.32
C ASP A 33 -19.16 13.04 10.94
N GLN A 34 -20.01 12.57 10.01
CA GLN A 34 -19.56 12.12 8.70
C GLN A 34 -18.87 13.22 7.87
N LYS A 35 -19.36 14.48 7.97
CA LYS A 35 -18.80 15.60 7.21
C LYS A 35 -17.44 16.01 7.76
N GLU A 36 -17.34 16.09 9.08
CA GLU A 36 -16.09 16.39 9.78
C GLU A 36 -15.03 15.30 9.51
N ARG A 37 -15.40 14.01 9.60
CA ARG A 37 -14.51 12.90 9.23
C ARG A 37 -14.02 13.02 7.80
N ALA A 38 -14.89 13.29 6.84
CA ALA A 38 -14.52 13.47 5.44
C ALA A 38 -13.55 14.65 5.26
N PHE A 39 -13.81 15.77 5.91
CA PHE A 39 -12.96 16.96 5.86
C PHE A 39 -11.58 16.72 6.46
N ILE A 40 -11.52 16.11 7.66
CA ILE A 40 -10.25 15.75 8.32
C ILE A 40 -9.45 14.79 7.44
N THR A 41 -10.10 13.74 6.95
CA THR A 41 -9.47 12.72 6.09
C THR A 41 -8.91 13.34 4.81
N GLN A 42 -9.67 14.22 4.15
CA GLN A 42 -9.23 14.91 2.94
C GLN A 42 -7.97 15.75 3.18
N ILE A 43 -7.92 16.53 4.26
CA ILE A 43 -6.76 17.39 4.53
C ILE A 43 -5.55 16.56 4.96
N VAL A 44 -5.75 15.53 5.81
CA VAL A 44 -4.64 14.66 6.22
C VAL A 44 -4.02 13.97 5.01
N TYR A 45 -4.80 13.22 4.23
CA TYR A 45 -4.26 12.52 3.07
C TYR A 45 -3.78 13.46 1.98
N GLY A 46 -4.51 14.56 1.73
CA GLY A 46 -4.10 15.54 0.73
C GLY A 46 -2.76 16.20 1.05
N THR A 47 -2.54 16.56 2.32
CA THR A 47 -1.24 17.10 2.77
C THR A 47 -0.13 16.06 2.64
N LEU A 48 -0.36 14.82 3.11
CA LEU A 48 0.62 13.74 3.01
C LEU A 48 0.94 13.39 1.54
N GLN A 49 -0.07 13.34 0.70
CA GLN A 49 0.08 13.00 -0.73
C GLN A 49 0.90 14.06 -1.46
N ASN A 50 0.71 15.34 -1.13
CA ASN A 50 1.33 16.48 -1.80
C ASN A 50 2.50 17.10 -0.99
N ALA A 51 3.05 16.40 -0.02
CA ALA A 51 3.97 16.94 0.99
C ALA A 51 5.14 17.74 0.42
N ARG A 52 5.82 17.23 -0.62
CA ARG A 52 6.98 17.91 -1.22
C ARG A 52 6.58 19.14 -2.02
N LEU A 53 5.46 19.06 -2.73
CA LEU A 53 4.93 20.17 -3.52
C LEU A 53 4.46 21.31 -2.60
N VAL A 54 3.68 21.00 -1.55
CA VAL A 54 3.24 22.05 -0.61
C VAL A 54 4.42 22.66 0.16
N ARG A 55 5.44 21.85 0.51
CA ARG A 55 6.67 22.35 1.12
C ARG A 55 7.45 23.27 0.17
N TYR A 56 7.53 22.93 -1.10
CA TYR A 56 8.15 23.74 -2.15
C TYR A 56 7.51 25.12 -2.27
N GLU A 57 6.19 25.20 -2.09
CA GLU A 57 5.44 26.44 -2.23
C GLU A 57 5.78 27.52 -1.18
N TRP A 58 6.41 27.18 -0.06
CA TRP A 58 6.69 28.14 1.00
C TRP A 58 8.11 28.11 1.56
N GLN A 59 8.88 27.04 1.38
CA GLN A 59 10.18 26.87 2.02
C GLN A 59 11.21 27.94 1.67
N ASP A 60 11.13 28.55 0.49
CA ASP A 60 11.98 29.65 0.03
C ASP A 60 11.69 30.98 0.74
N LEU A 61 10.58 31.08 1.43
CA LEU A 61 10.18 32.28 2.18
C LEU A 61 10.84 32.36 3.56
N VAL A 62 11.56 31.33 3.98
CA VAL A 62 12.26 31.27 5.26
C VAL A 62 13.77 31.19 5.07
N LYS A 63 14.52 31.89 5.92
CA LYS A 63 15.99 31.79 5.95
C LYS A 63 16.49 30.53 6.66
N LEU A 64 15.73 30.08 7.66
CA LEU A 64 16.02 28.88 8.45
C LEU A 64 14.72 28.12 8.63
N MET A 65 14.76 26.81 8.34
CA MET A 65 13.59 25.94 8.49
C MET A 65 13.16 25.90 9.97
N PRO A 66 11.87 26.11 10.26
CA PRO A 66 11.35 25.96 11.60
C PRO A 66 11.30 24.49 12.02
N LYS A 67 10.92 24.21 13.27
CA LYS A 67 10.70 22.83 13.75
C LYS A 67 9.69 22.12 12.87
N GLU A 68 9.85 20.79 12.68
CA GLU A 68 9.03 20.01 11.76
C GLU A 68 7.52 20.12 12.07
N GLU A 69 7.12 20.21 13.34
CA GLU A 69 5.72 20.45 13.71
C GLU A 69 5.13 21.75 13.14
N ILE A 70 5.96 22.80 12.98
CA ILE A 70 5.57 24.08 12.37
C ILE A 70 5.60 23.97 10.84
N CYS A 71 6.56 23.22 10.31
CA CYS A 71 6.58 22.88 8.88
C CYS A 71 5.29 22.16 8.47
N LEU A 72 4.85 21.16 9.23
CA LEU A 72 3.60 20.43 8.98
C LEU A 72 2.35 21.33 9.12
N LEU A 73 2.38 22.32 10.02
CA LEU A 73 1.31 23.31 10.13
C LEU A 73 1.24 24.19 8.87
N LEU A 74 2.39 24.63 8.36
CA LEU A 74 2.48 25.39 7.11
C LEU A 74 2.06 24.53 5.92
N ASP A 75 2.55 23.29 5.82
CA ASP A 75 2.18 22.36 4.74
C ASP A 75 0.68 22.13 4.68
N MET A 76 0.04 21.84 5.84
CA MET A 76 -1.41 21.67 5.95
C MET A 76 -2.18 22.92 5.52
N SER A 77 -1.68 24.10 5.92
CA SER A 77 -2.34 25.36 5.59
C SER A 77 -2.19 25.70 4.11
N VAL A 78 -0.99 25.52 3.55
CA VAL A 78 -0.71 25.74 2.13
C VAL A 78 -1.47 24.74 1.25
N TYR A 79 -1.60 23.47 1.68
CA TYR A 79 -2.46 22.52 0.99
C TYR A 79 -3.91 23.02 0.88
N GLN A 80 -4.49 23.52 1.97
CA GLN A 80 -5.84 24.09 1.95
C GLN A 80 -5.94 25.33 1.06
N LEU A 81 -4.96 26.22 1.10
CA LEU A 81 -4.94 27.46 0.30
C LEU A 81 -4.85 27.20 -1.21
N LEU A 82 -4.11 26.16 -1.63
CA LEU A 82 -3.79 25.93 -3.04
C LEU A 82 -4.58 24.80 -3.70
N PHE A 83 -5.26 23.95 -2.90
CA PHE A 83 -5.94 22.74 -3.40
C PHE A 83 -7.39 22.59 -2.93
N MET A 84 -7.92 23.56 -2.12
CA MET A 84 -9.28 23.49 -1.59
C MET A 84 -10.04 24.79 -1.78
N ASP A 85 -10.64 24.99 -2.94
CA ASP A 85 -11.27 26.25 -3.38
C ASP A 85 -12.46 26.73 -2.53
N ARG A 86 -13.04 25.85 -1.70
CA ARG A 86 -14.26 26.17 -0.93
C ARG A 86 -13.99 26.67 0.49
N ILE A 87 -12.73 26.83 0.87
CA ILE A 87 -12.36 27.24 2.23
C ILE A 87 -11.91 28.70 2.20
N PRO A 88 -12.51 29.60 3.00
CA PRO A 88 -12.06 30.99 3.06
C PRO A 88 -10.61 31.08 3.57
N GLU A 89 -9.76 31.82 2.86
CA GLU A 89 -8.34 32.01 3.19
C GLU A 89 -8.14 32.52 4.62
N TYR A 90 -8.97 33.50 5.05
CA TYR A 90 -8.88 34.06 6.40
C TYR A 90 -9.08 33.00 7.51
N ALA A 91 -9.95 32.03 7.28
CA ALA A 91 -10.21 30.96 8.25
C ALA A 91 -9.00 30.01 8.37
N ILE A 92 -8.32 29.74 7.26
CA ILE A 92 -7.08 28.93 7.26
C ILE A 92 -5.97 29.64 8.01
N VAL A 93 -5.75 30.93 7.69
CA VAL A 93 -4.69 31.74 8.31
C VAL A 93 -4.93 31.92 9.79
N ASN A 94 -6.14 32.30 10.22
CA ASN A 94 -6.46 32.51 11.64
C ASN A 94 -6.25 31.24 12.46
N ASP A 95 -6.76 30.10 12.02
CA ASP A 95 -6.58 28.84 12.74
C ASP A 95 -5.08 28.43 12.83
N ALA A 96 -4.33 28.62 11.73
CA ALA A 96 -2.89 28.32 11.72
C ALA A 96 -2.11 29.21 12.71
N VAL A 97 -2.43 30.51 12.75
CA VAL A 97 -1.83 31.48 13.66
C VAL A 97 -2.17 31.15 15.11
N ASP A 98 -3.41 30.76 15.40
CA ASP A 98 -3.84 30.37 16.76
C ASP A 98 -3.17 29.07 17.22
N ILE A 99 -2.99 28.08 16.33
CA ILE A 99 -2.23 26.87 16.63
C ILE A 99 -0.78 27.22 16.92
N ALA A 100 -0.14 28.06 16.09
CA ALA A 100 1.25 28.49 16.27
C ALA A 100 1.46 29.28 17.57
N LYS A 101 0.48 30.11 17.98
CA LYS A 101 0.52 30.88 19.21
C LYS A 101 0.62 30.00 20.47
N LYS A 102 0.01 28.84 20.46
CA LYS A 102 0.06 27.87 21.58
C LYS A 102 1.42 27.15 21.68
N ARG A 103 2.34 27.36 20.71
CA ARG A 103 3.62 26.67 20.62
C ARG A 103 4.78 27.61 20.90
N ASN A 104 5.82 27.06 21.54
CA ASN A 104 7.08 27.76 21.83
C ASN A 104 6.88 29.22 22.31
N LYS A 105 5.96 29.43 23.28
CA LYS A 105 5.61 30.76 23.84
C LYS A 105 5.17 31.77 22.76
N GLY A 106 4.55 31.31 21.66
CA GLY A 106 4.03 32.18 20.59
C GLY A 106 5.08 32.68 19.59
N SER A 107 6.32 32.24 19.66
CA SER A 107 7.40 32.74 18.80
C SER A 107 7.16 32.52 17.29
N TYR A 108 6.35 31.52 16.91
CA TYR A 108 6.07 31.18 15.51
C TYR A 108 4.84 31.90 14.93
N GLN A 109 4.03 32.62 15.73
CA GLN A 109 2.80 33.27 15.29
C GLN A 109 3.05 34.25 14.12
N LYS A 110 4.03 35.15 14.28
CA LYS A 110 4.37 36.14 13.26
C LYS A 110 4.91 35.48 11.99
N LEU A 111 5.73 34.44 12.15
CA LEU A 111 6.32 33.67 11.04
C LEU A 111 5.23 33.00 10.18
N VAL A 112 4.34 32.24 10.82
CA VAL A 112 3.24 31.53 10.13
C VAL A 112 2.34 32.52 9.40
N ASN A 113 1.94 33.61 10.06
CA ASN A 113 1.10 34.64 9.43
C ASN A 113 1.78 35.26 8.19
N ALA A 114 3.05 35.65 8.32
CA ALA A 114 3.78 36.28 7.23
C ALA A 114 3.98 35.34 6.02
N ILE A 115 4.27 34.04 6.27
CA ILE A 115 4.43 33.06 5.21
C ILE A 115 3.12 32.82 4.46
N LEU A 116 2.03 32.57 5.19
CA LEU A 116 0.75 32.27 4.57
C LEU A 116 0.22 33.44 3.72
N HIS A 117 0.33 34.68 4.21
CA HIS A 117 -0.01 35.86 3.39
C HIS A 117 0.85 36.02 2.15
N LYS A 118 2.17 35.67 2.23
CA LYS A 118 3.02 35.68 1.05
C LYS A 118 2.63 34.62 0.04
N VAL A 119 2.28 33.41 0.50
CA VAL A 119 1.78 32.32 -0.36
C VAL A 119 0.49 32.73 -1.05
N ILE A 120 -0.48 33.29 -0.32
CA ILE A 120 -1.75 33.81 -0.87
C ILE A 120 -1.47 34.83 -1.98
N LYS A 121 -0.63 35.83 -1.68
CA LYS A 121 -0.30 36.88 -2.65
C LYS A 121 0.41 36.36 -3.89
N ARG A 122 1.30 35.35 -3.74
CA ARG A 122 2.10 34.80 -4.82
C ARG A 122 1.34 33.80 -5.68
N GLY A 123 0.39 33.06 -5.08
CA GLY A 123 -0.26 31.92 -5.71
C GLY A 123 0.66 30.73 -5.90
N LYS A 124 0.24 29.77 -6.70
CA LYS A 124 0.98 28.54 -7.00
C LYS A 124 2.19 28.84 -7.87
N ARG A 125 3.32 28.21 -7.52
CA ARG A 125 4.59 28.38 -8.26
C ARG A 125 4.74 27.31 -9.34
N GLU A 126 5.42 27.68 -10.40
CA GLU A 126 6.01 26.71 -11.32
C GLU A 126 7.19 26.00 -10.67
N VAL A 127 7.23 24.67 -10.80
CA VAL A 127 8.36 23.88 -10.32
C VAL A 127 9.46 23.90 -11.35
N VAL A 128 10.63 24.44 -10.98
CA VAL A 128 11.80 24.56 -11.85
C VAL A 128 12.97 23.76 -11.27
N GLY A 129 13.81 23.21 -12.15
CA GLY A 129 14.98 22.41 -11.77
C GLY A 129 15.36 21.40 -12.85
N ASN A 130 16.20 20.42 -12.51
CA ASN A 130 16.43 19.30 -13.43
C ASN A 130 15.18 18.40 -13.54
N PRO A 131 15.01 17.63 -14.63
CA PRO A 131 13.79 16.86 -14.88
C PRO A 131 13.37 15.94 -13.72
N LEU A 132 14.32 15.25 -13.07
CA LEU A 132 14.01 14.33 -11.97
C LEU A 132 13.63 15.08 -10.68
N GLU A 133 14.19 16.27 -10.44
CA GLU A 133 13.76 17.14 -9.32
C GLU A 133 12.37 17.70 -9.54
N VAL A 134 12.07 18.14 -10.77
CA VAL A 134 10.73 18.58 -11.15
C VAL A 134 9.72 17.47 -10.91
N LEU A 135 9.96 16.23 -11.35
CA LEU A 135 9.11 15.07 -11.07
C LEU A 135 8.97 14.82 -9.57
N SER A 136 10.08 14.83 -8.83
CA SER A 136 10.09 14.59 -7.38
C SER A 136 9.20 15.58 -6.62
N ILE A 137 9.28 16.86 -6.96
CA ILE A 137 8.51 17.92 -6.31
C ILE A 137 7.05 17.87 -6.76
N THR A 138 6.81 17.87 -8.08
CA THR A 138 5.46 17.92 -8.66
C THR A 138 4.60 16.76 -8.20
N TYR A 139 5.16 15.55 -8.16
CA TYR A 139 4.42 14.33 -7.76
C TYR A 139 4.69 13.90 -6.32
N SER A 140 5.36 14.75 -5.54
CA SER A 140 5.63 14.55 -4.11
C SER A 140 6.24 13.18 -3.77
N LEU A 141 7.25 12.79 -4.55
CA LEU A 141 8.01 11.56 -4.35
C LEU A 141 9.44 11.88 -3.87
N PRO A 142 10.07 11.06 -3.01
CA PRO A 142 11.47 11.23 -2.67
C PRO A 142 12.37 11.23 -3.93
N LEU A 143 13.29 12.19 -4.03
CA LEU A 143 14.16 12.31 -5.21
C LEU A 143 14.99 11.03 -5.46
N TRP A 144 15.45 10.37 -4.39
CA TRP A 144 16.20 9.12 -4.53
C TRP A 144 15.35 8.01 -5.14
N LEU A 145 14.04 7.95 -4.85
CA LEU A 145 13.11 6.97 -5.42
C LEU A 145 12.90 7.25 -6.91
N VAL A 146 12.68 8.52 -7.29
CA VAL A 146 12.55 8.93 -8.69
C VAL A 146 13.82 8.58 -9.48
N LYS A 147 15.01 8.88 -8.91
CA LYS A 147 16.30 8.50 -9.50
C LYS A 147 16.45 6.99 -9.65
N MET A 148 16.03 6.21 -8.66
CA MET A 148 16.06 4.75 -8.69
C MET A 148 15.16 4.20 -9.79
N TRP A 149 13.90 4.67 -9.88
CA TRP A 149 12.98 4.24 -10.94
C TRP A 149 13.47 4.62 -12.32
N ASN A 150 14.00 5.83 -12.48
CA ASN A 150 14.59 6.27 -13.76
C ASN A 150 15.77 5.38 -14.19
N ALA A 151 16.65 5.02 -13.24
CA ALA A 151 17.78 4.15 -13.51
C ALA A 151 17.39 2.68 -13.79
N GLN A 152 16.34 2.19 -13.15
CA GLN A 152 15.92 0.79 -13.26
C GLN A 152 14.96 0.53 -14.43
N TYR A 153 14.07 1.48 -14.73
CA TYR A 153 12.97 1.28 -15.69
C TYR A 153 13.00 2.26 -16.87
N GLY A 154 13.88 3.25 -16.85
CA GLY A 154 13.97 4.29 -17.87
C GLY A 154 13.01 5.47 -17.66
N GLU A 155 13.21 6.53 -18.42
CA GLU A 155 12.53 7.81 -18.26
C GLU A 155 11.00 7.70 -18.46
N GLU A 156 10.55 7.01 -19.50
CA GLU A 156 9.14 6.90 -19.84
C GLU A 156 8.34 6.22 -18.71
N ILE A 157 8.84 5.09 -18.21
CA ILE A 157 8.17 4.36 -17.11
C ILE A 157 8.24 5.16 -15.83
N CYS A 158 9.38 5.80 -15.53
CA CYS A 158 9.54 6.67 -14.36
C CYS A 158 8.51 7.80 -14.36
N ASN A 159 8.31 8.47 -15.49
CA ASN A 159 7.31 9.52 -15.65
C ASN A 159 5.88 8.98 -15.38
N LYS A 160 5.52 7.84 -15.98
CA LYS A 160 4.21 7.20 -15.76
C LYS A 160 3.99 6.84 -14.28
N LEU A 161 4.99 6.31 -13.59
CA LEU A 161 4.94 5.99 -12.16
C LEU A 161 4.72 7.24 -11.29
N CYS A 162 5.43 8.33 -11.62
CA CYS A 162 5.25 9.60 -10.91
C CYS A 162 3.84 10.15 -11.08
N VAL A 163 3.33 10.18 -12.31
CA VAL A 163 1.95 10.63 -12.61
C VAL A 163 0.91 9.78 -11.89
N ASP A 164 1.04 8.46 -11.97
CA ASP A 164 0.08 7.53 -11.35
C ASP A 164 -0.02 7.70 -9.83
N ASN A 165 1.07 8.06 -9.17
CA ASN A 165 1.11 8.27 -7.71
C ASN A 165 0.09 9.30 -7.19
N LEU A 166 -0.32 10.27 -8.01
CA LEU A 166 -1.33 11.29 -7.65
C LEU A 166 -2.74 10.98 -8.18
N THR A 167 -2.92 9.91 -8.96
CA THR A 167 -4.25 9.54 -9.46
C THR A 167 -5.11 8.95 -8.35
N THR A 168 -6.42 9.09 -8.48
CA THR A 168 -7.36 8.45 -7.55
C THR A 168 -7.39 6.95 -7.77
N GLY A 169 -7.15 6.19 -6.71
CA GLY A 169 -7.24 4.73 -6.75
C GLY A 169 -8.68 4.24 -6.91
N LYS A 170 -8.86 3.10 -7.57
CA LYS A 170 -10.13 2.37 -7.60
C LYS A 170 -10.27 1.52 -6.35
N THR A 171 -11.51 1.24 -5.94
CA THR A 171 -11.75 0.25 -4.90
C THR A 171 -11.90 -1.12 -5.55
N TRP A 172 -10.80 -1.85 -5.61
CA TRP A 172 -10.75 -3.18 -6.17
C TRP A 172 -11.32 -4.22 -5.22
N VAL A 173 -12.17 -5.10 -5.73
CA VAL A 173 -12.73 -6.23 -5.02
C VAL A 173 -12.63 -7.49 -5.85
N ARG A 174 -12.53 -8.62 -5.18
CA ARG A 174 -12.60 -9.94 -5.79
C ARG A 174 -13.95 -10.58 -5.46
N TYR A 175 -14.64 -11.04 -6.47
CA TYR A 175 -15.81 -11.90 -6.32
C TYR A 175 -15.39 -13.35 -6.09
N ASP A 176 -16.13 -14.08 -5.30
CA ASP A 176 -15.88 -15.48 -5.00
C ASP A 176 -16.88 -16.35 -5.76
N GLU A 177 -16.42 -17.07 -6.80
CA GLU A 177 -17.26 -17.88 -7.70
C GLU A 177 -17.96 -19.05 -7.01
N ARG A 178 -17.56 -19.39 -5.77
CA ARG A 178 -18.30 -20.36 -4.96
C ARG A 178 -19.74 -19.92 -4.63
N PHE A 179 -20.03 -18.62 -4.75
CA PHE A 179 -21.35 -18.04 -4.56
C PHE A 179 -22.19 -17.95 -5.83
N GLY A 180 -21.70 -18.46 -6.97
CA GLY A 180 -22.41 -18.50 -8.22
C GLY A 180 -21.81 -17.65 -9.32
N ASP A 181 -22.58 -17.40 -10.36
CA ASP A 181 -22.16 -16.69 -11.54
C ASP A 181 -21.99 -15.18 -11.32
N VAL A 182 -20.86 -14.63 -11.74
CA VAL A 182 -20.51 -13.21 -11.56
C VAL A 182 -21.41 -12.28 -12.38
N GLU A 183 -21.88 -12.69 -13.56
CA GLU A 183 -22.79 -11.85 -14.36
C GLU A 183 -24.12 -11.65 -13.65
N THR A 184 -24.64 -12.70 -13.04
CA THR A 184 -25.86 -12.64 -12.22
C THR A 184 -25.65 -11.76 -11.00
N PHE A 185 -24.47 -11.86 -10.35
CA PHE A 185 -24.13 -10.96 -9.26
C PHE A 185 -24.12 -9.49 -9.69
N LEU A 186 -23.48 -9.15 -10.82
CA LEU A 186 -23.42 -7.79 -11.36
C LEU A 186 -24.79 -7.24 -11.81
N LYS A 187 -25.68 -8.09 -12.30
CA LYS A 187 -27.05 -7.69 -12.64
C LYS A 187 -27.82 -7.20 -11.42
N ASN A 188 -27.59 -7.83 -10.27
CA ASN A 188 -28.31 -7.56 -9.02
C ASN A 188 -27.64 -6.50 -8.14
N ASN A 189 -26.35 -6.18 -8.34
CA ASN A 189 -25.53 -5.30 -7.50
C ASN A 189 -24.87 -4.20 -8.35
N LYS A 190 -25.63 -3.14 -8.65
CA LYS A 190 -25.23 -2.08 -9.59
C LYS A 190 -24.09 -1.19 -9.10
N GLU A 191 -23.75 -1.24 -7.82
CA GLU A 191 -22.58 -0.58 -7.23
C GLU A 191 -21.25 -1.26 -7.60
N PHE A 192 -21.29 -2.46 -8.21
CA PHE A 192 -20.11 -3.15 -8.72
C PHE A 192 -20.09 -3.11 -10.26
N SER A 193 -18.89 -3.08 -10.82
CA SER A 193 -18.69 -3.18 -12.27
C SER A 193 -17.53 -4.12 -12.60
N ALA A 194 -17.59 -4.75 -13.75
CA ALA A 194 -16.48 -5.57 -14.26
C ALA A 194 -15.23 -4.71 -14.46
N SER A 195 -14.07 -5.28 -14.17
CA SER A 195 -12.79 -4.58 -14.31
C SER A 195 -12.21 -4.64 -15.72
N GLY A 196 -12.58 -5.66 -16.48
CA GLY A 196 -11.96 -6.00 -17.75
C GLY A 196 -10.60 -6.72 -17.62
N ILE A 197 -10.16 -7.05 -16.40
CA ILE A 197 -8.90 -7.78 -16.16
C ILE A 197 -9.14 -9.29 -16.17
N ASN A 198 -10.12 -9.73 -15.40
CA ASN A 198 -10.68 -11.08 -15.40
C ASN A 198 -12.11 -11.01 -14.83
N ASP A 199 -12.84 -12.12 -14.90
CA ASP A 199 -14.26 -12.15 -14.56
C ASP A 199 -14.53 -11.86 -13.08
N THR A 200 -13.67 -12.29 -12.18
CA THR A 200 -13.85 -12.14 -10.72
C THR A 200 -13.29 -10.85 -10.14
N CYS A 201 -12.45 -10.13 -10.90
CA CYS A 201 -11.90 -8.84 -10.51
C CYS A 201 -12.90 -7.73 -10.83
N LEU A 202 -13.46 -7.12 -9.79
CA LEU A 202 -14.48 -6.10 -9.93
C LEU A 202 -14.02 -4.76 -9.33
N VAL A 203 -14.72 -3.68 -9.72
CA VAL A 203 -14.56 -2.34 -9.14
C VAL A 203 -15.83 -1.98 -8.36
N TYR A 204 -15.66 -1.53 -7.13
CA TYR A 204 -16.74 -1.00 -6.33
C TYR A 204 -16.84 0.52 -6.48
N ASN A 205 -18.03 1.01 -6.85
CA ASN A 205 -18.27 2.39 -7.26
C ASN A 205 -19.14 3.19 -6.26
N SER A 206 -19.30 2.70 -5.03
CA SER A 206 -20.14 3.34 -4.02
C SER A 206 -19.40 3.53 -2.70
N HIS A 207 -20.14 3.74 -1.62
CA HIS A 207 -19.62 3.96 -0.27
C HIS A 207 -20.02 2.80 0.65
N LYS A 208 -19.32 2.67 1.79
CA LYS A 208 -19.65 1.69 2.84
C LYS A 208 -19.57 0.21 2.42
N LEU A 209 -18.58 -0.10 1.56
CA LEU A 209 -18.35 -1.47 1.09
C LEU A 209 -18.37 -2.52 2.22
N ILE A 210 -17.69 -2.23 3.34
CA ILE A 210 -17.58 -3.15 4.48
C ILE A 210 -18.89 -3.36 5.26
N GLU A 211 -19.92 -2.55 5.01
CA GLU A 211 -21.26 -2.67 5.55
C GLU A 211 -22.21 -3.39 4.58
N SER A 212 -21.78 -3.63 3.33
CA SER A 212 -22.60 -4.28 2.30
C SER A 212 -22.81 -5.77 2.61
N GLU A 213 -23.98 -6.30 2.25
CA GLU A 213 -24.29 -7.74 2.38
C GLU A 213 -23.27 -8.61 1.64
N ALA A 214 -22.87 -8.21 0.44
CA ALA A 214 -21.88 -8.92 -0.37
C ALA A 214 -20.53 -9.06 0.35
N TYR A 215 -20.10 -8.02 1.10
CA TYR A 215 -18.87 -8.10 1.89
C TYR A 215 -19.06 -8.92 3.16
N LEU A 216 -20.15 -8.70 3.90
CA LEU A 216 -20.40 -9.38 5.18
C LEU A 216 -20.61 -10.88 5.01
N SER A 217 -21.27 -11.30 3.91
CA SER A 217 -21.47 -12.72 3.57
C SER A 217 -20.23 -13.42 3.03
N GLY A 218 -19.18 -12.68 2.68
CA GLY A 218 -17.97 -13.23 2.09
C GLY A 218 -17.98 -13.40 0.56
N MET A 219 -19.08 -13.03 -0.13
CA MET A 219 -19.18 -13.06 -1.60
C MET A 219 -18.10 -12.23 -2.26
N ILE A 220 -17.73 -11.10 -1.63
CA ILE A 220 -16.62 -10.27 -2.11
C ILE A 220 -15.55 -10.09 -1.04
N SER A 221 -14.34 -9.87 -1.50
CA SER A 221 -13.19 -9.50 -0.67
C SER A 221 -12.49 -8.26 -1.24
N ILE A 222 -12.08 -7.34 -0.35
CA ILE A 222 -11.25 -6.20 -0.77
C ILE A 222 -9.87 -6.76 -1.10
N GLN A 223 -9.48 -6.64 -2.36
CA GLN A 223 -8.19 -7.11 -2.84
C GLN A 223 -7.82 -6.36 -4.11
N ASP A 224 -6.64 -5.74 -4.11
CA ASP A 224 -6.12 -5.04 -5.30
C ASP A 224 -5.99 -5.99 -6.50
N ALA A 225 -6.22 -5.49 -7.71
CA ALA A 225 -6.22 -6.30 -8.92
C ALA A 225 -4.88 -7.02 -9.16
N SER A 226 -3.75 -6.35 -8.92
CA SER A 226 -2.42 -6.96 -9.06
C SER A 226 -2.20 -8.06 -8.03
N SER A 227 -2.68 -7.86 -6.79
CA SER A 227 -2.64 -8.87 -5.73
C SER A 227 -3.49 -10.10 -6.06
N GLN A 228 -4.61 -9.93 -6.81
CA GLN A 228 -5.43 -11.07 -7.27
C GLN A 228 -4.67 -11.93 -8.27
N MET A 229 -3.90 -11.33 -9.18
CA MET A 229 -3.11 -12.05 -10.20
C MET A 229 -2.14 -13.05 -9.57
N ILE A 230 -1.58 -12.75 -8.40
CA ILE A 230 -0.60 -13.62 -7.73
C ILE A 230 -1.19 -14.99 -7.36
N ALA A 231 -2.46 -15.02 -6.92
CA ALA A 231 -3.11 -16.29 -6.58
C ALA A 231 -3.37 -17.17 -7.82
N TYR A 232 -3.66 -16.53 -8.97
CA TYR A 232 -3.79 -17.27 -10.24
C TYR A 232 -2.46 -17.82 -10.75
N GLU A 233 -1.35 -17.11 -10.56
CA GLU A 233 -0.02 -17.59 -10.97
C GLU A 233 0.44 -18.80 -10.14
N LEU A 234 -0.10 -19.00 -8.94
CA LEU A 234 0.15 -20.17 -8.12
C LEU A 234 -0.54 -21.43 -8.68
N GLU A 235 -1.60 -21.27 -9.50
CA GLU A 235 -2.41 -22.36 -10.11
C GLU A 235 -2.90 -23.41 -9.09
N PRO A 236 -3.51 -22.99 -7.96
CA PRO A 236 -3.90 -23.92 -6.91
C PRO A 236 -4.99 -24.87 -7.39
N LYS A 237 -4.88 -26.17 -7.03
CA LYS A 237 -5.86 -27.20 -7.38
C LYS A 237 -6.57 -27.72 -6.16
N ALA A 238 -7.77 -28.28 -6.40
CA ALA A 238 -8.53 -28.94 -5.34
C ALA A 238 -7.71 -30.08 -4.67
N ASN A 239 -7.86 -30.19 -3.36
CA ASN A 239 -7.21 -31.19 -2.51
C ASN A 239 -5.68 -31.07 -2.37
N GLU A 240 -5.05 -30.02 -2.91
CA GLU A 240 -3.62 -29.77 -2.71
C GLU A 240 -3.32 -29.32 -1.27
N ARG A 241 -2.05 -29.49 -0.91
CA ARG A 241 -1.47 -28.92 0.32
C ARG A 241 -0.60 -27.72 -0.06
N ILE A 242 -1.05 -26.55 0.35
CA ILE A 242 -0.43 -25.27 -0.03
C ILE A 242 0.09 -24.53 1.21
N LEU A 243 1.20 -23.82 1.06
CA LEU A 243 1.78 -22.94 2.08
C LEU A 243 1.80 -21.49 1.58
N ASP A 244 1.24 -20.59 2.36
CA ASP A 244 1.40 -19.13 2.22
C ASP A 244 2.26 -18.64 3.38
N CYS A 245 3.56 -18.38 3.10
CA CYS A 245 4.58 -18.16 4.14
C CYS A 245 4.39 -16.86 4.92
N CYS A 246 3.82 -15.82 4.28
CA CYS A 246 3.66 -14.47 4.83
C CYS A 246 2.24 -13.96 4.57
N GLY A 247 1.23 -14.77 4.90
CA GLY A 247 -0.14 -14.64 4.41
C GLY A 247 -0.95 -13.45 4.93
N ALA A 248 -0.55 -12.81 6.02
CA ALA A 248 -1.35 -11.75 6.61
C ALA A 248 -1.42 -10.48 5.74
N PRO A 249 -2.60 -9.85 5.62
CA PRO A 249 -3.83 -10.05 6.41
C PRO A 249 -4.79 -11.17 5.93
N GLY A 250 -4.41 -12.01 4.96
CA GLY A 250 -5.17 -13.16 4.52
C GLY A 250 -5.86 -13.01 3.15
N SER A 251 -5.70 -11.89 2.44
CA SER A 251 -6.40 -11.68 1.16
C SER A 251 -5.99 -12.66 0.07
N LYS A 252 -4.68 -12.96 -0.07
CA LYS A 252 -4.15 -13.96 -1.00
C LYS A 252 -4.51 -15.39 -0.53
N SER A 253 -4.36 -15.70 0.76
CA SER A 253 -4.75 -16.99 1.32
C SER A 253 -6.24 -17.30 1.09
N ASN A 254 -7.13 -16.31 1.34
CA ASN A 254 -8.58 -16.48 1.07
C ASN A 254 -8.84 -16.68 -0.43
N HIS A 255 -8.08 -16.05 -1.30
CA HIS A 255 -8.21 -16.23 -2.75
C HIS A 255 -7.77 -17.64 -3.16
N ILE A 256 -6.61 -18.10 -2.70
CA ILE A 256 -6.09 -19.45 -2.98
C ILE A 256 -7.09 -20.51 -2.50
N ALA A 257 -7.60 -20.40 -1.26
CA ALA A 257 -8.56 -21.34 -0.73
C ALA A 257 -9.89 -21.36 -1.52
N ALA A 258 -10.35 -20.19 -2.01
CA ALA A 258 -11.51 -20.12 -2.89
C ALA A 258 -11.26 -20.82 -4.24
N LEU A 259 -10.09 -20.61 -4.87
CA LEU A 259 -9.69 -21.31 -6.10
C LEU A 259 -9.56 -22.84 -5.91
N MET A 260 -9.20 -23.28 -4.70
CA MET A 260 -9.22 -24.71 -4.31
C MET A 260 -10.63 -25.26 -4.04
N ASN A 261 -11.68 -24.47 -4.22
CA ASN A 261 -13.04 -24.81 -3.80
C ASN A 261 -13.16 -25.18 -2.31
N ASP A 262 -12.35 -24.55 -1.46
CA ASP A 262 -12.26 -24.81 -0.01
C ASP A 262 -11.96 -26.28 0.33
N THR A 263 -11.17 -26.97 -0.51
CA THR A 263 -10.71 -28.35 -0.33
C THR A 263 -9.21 -28.39 -0.03
N GLY A 264 -8.71 -29.57 0.38
CA GLY A 264 -7.28 -29.70 0.73
C GLY A 264 -6.90 -28.95 2.00
N VAL A 265 -5.66 -28.47 2.08
CA VAL A 265 -5.12 -27.75 3.25
C VAL A 265 -4.28 -26.58 2.81
N LEU A 266 -4.67 -25.38 3.20
CA LEU A 266 -3.86 -24.16 3.03
C LEU A 266 -3.33 -23.71 4.40
N ILE A 267 -2.03 -23.85 4.63
CA ILE A 267 -1.35 -23.28 5.79
C ILE A 267 -0.99 -21.84 5.47
N SER A 268 -1.48 -20.89 6.27
CA SER A 268 -1.18 -19.48 6.11
C SER A 268 -0.47 -18.94 7.36
N GLY A 269 0.79 -18.54 7.19
CA GLY A 269 1.67 -18.11 8.27
C GLY A 269 1.89 -16.61 8.36
N ASP A 270 2.15 -16.13 9.58
CA ASP A 270 2.74 -14.81 9.84
C ASP A 270 3.51 -14.84 11.16
N ILE A 271 4.60 -14.09 11.25
CA ILE A 271 5.44 -14.03 12.45
C ILE A 271 4.78 -13.29 13.62
N HIS A 272 3.71 -12.53 13.36
CA HIS A 272 3.01 -11.73 14.37
C HIS A 272 1.63 -12.31 14.70
N ALA A 273 1.43 -12.68 15.97
CA ALA A 273 0.16 -13.29 16.42
C ALA A 273 -1.09 -12.43 16.10
N HIS A 274 -1.01 -11.10 16.27
CA HIS A 274 -2.13 -10.22 15.93
C HIS A 274 -2.47 -10.23 14.44
N ARG A 275 -1.49 -10.48 13.56
CA ARG A 275 -1.70 -10.59 12.11
C ARG A 275 -2.28 -11.96 11.74
N VAL A 276 -1.90 -13.03 12.44
CA VAL A 276 -2.52 -14.35 12.30
C VAL A 276 -4.03 -14.28 12.60
N GLU A 277 -4.43 -13.50 13.61
CA GLU A 277 -5.85 -13.29 13.90
C GLU A 277 -6.61 -12.56 12.78
N LEU A 278 -5.94 -11.75 11.95
CA LEU A 278 -6.55 -11.16 10.75
C LEU A 278 -6.83 -12.22 9.69
N ILE A 279 -5.90 -13.17 9.49
CA ILE A 279 -6.11 -14.32 8.58
C ILE A 279 -7.34 -15.12 9.02
N LYS A 280 -7.41 -15.51 10.29
CA LYS A 280 -8.54 -16.26 10.85
C LYS A 280 -9.88 -15.55 10.67
N ARG A 281 -9.92 -14.25 10.95
CA ARG A 281 -11.13 -13.42 10.76
C ARG A 281 -11.54 -13.35 9.30
N GLY A 282 -10.58 -13.19 8.38
CA GLY A 282 -10.82 -13.19 6.94
C GLY A 282 -11.38 -14.52 6.46
N ALA A 283 -10.76 -15.64 6.83
CA ALA A 283 -11.20 -16.98 6.50
C ALA A 283 -12.63 -17.26 7.03
N LYS A 284 -12.88 -16.92 8.30
CA LYS A 284 -14.22 -17.07 8.91
C LYS A 284 -15.29 -16.27 8.17
N ARG A 285 -15.00 -14.99 7.82
CA ARG A 285 -15.94 -14.13 7.06
C ARG A 285 -16.27 -14.73 5.69
N CYS A 286 -15.27 -15.29 4.99
CA CYS A 286 -15.45 -15.91 3.68
C CYS A 286 -15.96 -17.37 3.75
N GLY A 287 -16.25 -17.90 4.94
CA GLY A 287 -16.70 -19.28 5.14
C GLY A 287 -15.69 -20.34 4.70
N LEU A 288 -14.38 -20.03 4.76
CA LEU A 288 -13.29 -20.90 4.34
C LEU A 288 -12.82 -21.76 5.52
N LYS A 289 -12.81 -23.08 5.34
CA LYS A 289 -12.45 -24.08 6.35
C LYS A 289 -11.08 -24.71 6.08
N SER A 290 -10.61 -24.67 4.84
CA SER A 290 -9.33 -25.25 4.42
C SER A 290 -8.11 -24.45 4.91
N ILE A 291 -8.30 -23.23 5.44
CA ILE A 291 -7.23 -22.37 5.93
C ILE A 291 -6.85 -22.69 7.37
N ASP A 292 -5.62 -23.13 7.58
CA ASP A 292 -4.98 -23.29 8.88
C ASP A 292 -4.01 -22.12 9.12
N ALA A 293 -4.44 -21.12 9.90
CA ALA A 293 -3.65 -19.92 10.17
C ALA A 293 -2.72 -20.14 11.37
N ARG A 294 -1.41 -20.02 11.15
CA ARG A 294 -0.36 -20.33 12.12
C ARG A 294 0.56 -19.15 12.41
N LEU A 295 1.01 -19.06 13.66
CA LEU A 295 2.19 -18.26 14.02
C LEU A 295 3.42 -18.98 13.49
N LEU A 296 4.13 -18.37 12.53
CA LEU A 296 5.17 -19.03 11.75
C LEU A 296 6.28 -18.03 11.39
N ASP A 297 7.52 -18.41 11.66
CA ASP A 297 8.68 -17.70 11.13
C ASP A 297 9.09 -18.33 9.79
N ALA A 298 8.81 -17.65 8.71
CA ALA A 298 9.08 -18.11 7.36
C ALA A 298 10.57 -18.33 7.03
N ARG A 299 11.49 -17.87 7.90
CA ARG A 299 12.94 -18.14 7.79
C ARG A 299 13.32 -19.55 8.23
N HIS A 300 12.44 -20.24 8.96
CA HIS A 300 12.71 -21.52 9.63
C HIS A 300 11.57 -22.52 9.45
N LEU A 301 11.13 -22.72 8.20
CA LEU A 301 10.00 -23.63 7.88
C LEU A 301 10.35 -25.10 8.12
N ASP A 302 11.62 -25.45 7.98
CA ASP A 302 12.18 -26.77 8.28
C ASP A 302 11.96 -27.23 9.73
N LYS A 303 11.78 -26.29 10.66
CA LYS A 303 11.43 -26.60 12.05
C LYS A 303 9.96 -26.94 12.26
N CYS A 304 9.11 -26.65 11.27
CA CYS A 304 7.66 -26.77 11.36
C CYS A 304 7.07 -27.81 10.43
N PHE A 305 7.77 -28.11 9.34
CA PHE A 305 7.29 -28.98 8.27
C PHE A 305 8.42 -29.85 7.71
N ASP A 306 8.06 -31.04 7.21
CA ASP A 306 8.97 -31.87 6.46
C ASP A 306 9.28 -31.22 5.10
N GLU A 307 10.50 -31.42 4.60
CA GLU A 307 10.89 -31.00 3.26
C GLU A 307 9.98 -31.63 2.19
N ALA A 308 9.83 -30.95 1.06
CA ALA A 308 9.04 -31.42 -0.07
C ALA A 308 7.61 -31.86 0.32
N SER A 309 6.95 -31.13 1.23
CA SER A 309 5.63 -31.51 1.76
C SER A 309 4.46 -30.71 1.18
N PHE A 310 4.72 -29.68 0.34
CA PHE A 310 3.69 -28.83 -0.25
C PHE A 310 3.68 -28.91 -1.78
N ASP A 311 2.49 -28.94 -2.36
CA ASP A 311 2.28 -28.94 -3.81
C ASP A 311 2.58 -27.56 -4.40
N CYS A 312 2.15 -26.49 -3.68
CA CYS A 312 2.43 -25.09 -4.03
C CYS A 312 2.87 -24.32 -2.79
N VAL A 313 3.78 -23.36 -2.98
CA VAL A 313 4.22 -22.42 -1.93
C VAL A 313 4.16 -20.99 -2.46
N LEU A 314 3.47 -20.11 -1.74
CA LEU A 314 3.46 -18.68 -1.97
C LEU A 314 4.42 -17.99 -1.00
N VAL A 315 5.26 -17.14 -1.55
CA VAL A 315 6.27 -16.34 -0.81
C VAL A 315 6.03 -14.86 -1.13
N ASP A 316 4.97 -14.30 -0.53
CA ASP A 316 4.66 -12.86 -0.62
C ASP A 316 5.44 -12.13 0.48
N VAL A 317 6.72 -11.85 0.19
CA VAL A 317 7.68 -11.43 1.21
C VAL A 317 7.45 -10.01 1.73
N PRO A 318 7.84 -9.71 2.99
CA PRO A 318 7.98 -8.35 3.47
C PRO A 318 8.88 -7.55 2.53
N CYS A 319 8.42 -6.40 2.05
CA CYS A 319 9.13 -5.58 1.08
C CYS A 319 8.97 -4.08 1.37
N SER A 320 9.70 -3.25 0.63
CA SER A 320 9.69 -1.79 0.80
C SER A 320 8.34 -1.13 0.45
N GLY A 321 7.47 -1.80 -0.31
CA GLY A 321 6.14 -1.30 -0.64
C GLY A 321 6.11 -0.12 -1.63
N TYR A 322 7.13 0.06 -2.46
CA TYR A 322 7.18 1.18 -3.42
C TYR A 322 6.15 1.07 -4.55
N GLY A 323 5.46 -0.06 -4.67
CA GLY A 323 4.36 -0.25 -5.62
C GLY A 323 2.99 0.22 -5.09
N VAL A 324 2.84 0.44 -3.77
CA VAL A 324 1.54 0.75 -3.13
C VAL A 324 1.44 2.19 -2.59
N LEU A 325 2.33 3.09 -3.02
CA LEU A 325 2.43 4.47 -2.52
C LEU A 325 1.17 5.31 -2.75
N LYS A 326 0.44 5.03 -3.83
CA LYS A 326 -0.82 5.68 -4.18
C LYS A 326 -1.88 5.52 -3.08
N GLY A 327 -2.03 4.31 -2.54
CA GLY A 327 -2.97 3.99 -1.47
C GLY A 327 -2.43 4.22 -0.05
N LYS A 328 -1.12 4.39 0.10
CA LYS A 328 -0.42 4.49 1.39
C LYS A 328 0.61 5.62 1.36
N SER A 329 0.12 6.86 1.22
CA SER A 329 0.98 8.04 1.11
C SER A 329 1.86 8.31 2.33
N ASP A 330 1.52 7.76 3.50
CA ASP A 330 2.30 7.80 4.73
C ASP A 330 3.61 7.00 4.64
N ILE A 331 3.70 5.97 3.80
CA ILE A 331 4.95 5.23 3.57
C ILE A 331 6.09 6.18 3.18
N LYS A 332 5.81 7.23 2.40
CA LYS A 332 6.80 8.23 1.97
C LYS A 332 7.56 8.89 3.13
N TYR A 333 6.96 8.95 4.32
CA TYR A 333 7.58 9.51 5.52
C TYR A 333 8.38 8.47 6.32
N HIS A 334 8.16 7.19 6.07
CA HIS A 334 8.77 6.09 6.81
C HIS A 334 9.96 5.48 6.08
N MET A 335 9.95 5.51 4.74
CA MET A 335 10.95 4.85 3.91
C MET A 335 12.33 5.51 4.00
N GLN A 336 13.36 4.67 4.12
CA GLN A 336 14.76 5.07 4.10
C GLN A 336 15.54 4.14 3.17
N GLY A 337 16.60 4.65 2.54
CA GLY A 337 17.43 3.82 1.66
C GLY A 337 18.12 2.66 2.39
N SER A 338 18.42 2.84 3.68
CA SER A 338 18.98 1.80 4.56
C SER A 338 18.02 0.64 4.88
N ASP A 339 16.72 0.77 4.60
CA ASP A 339 15.77 -0.34 4.80
C ASP A 339 16.15 -1.57 3.96
N MET A 340 16.86 -1.35 2.84
CA MET A 340 17.35 -2.42 1.97
C MET A 340 18.38 -3.32 2.65
N ASP A 341 19.16 -2.79 3.59
CA ASP A 341 20.20 -3.55 4.29
C ASP A 341 19.63 -4.69 5.17
N THR A 342 18.38 -4.53 5.57
CA THR A 342 17.63 -5.53 6.36
C THR A 342 16.65 -6.34 5.52
N LEU A 343 15.98 -5.72 4.55
CA LEU A 343 14.94 -6.37 3.73
C LEU A 343 15.53 -7.41 2.77
N LEU A 344 16.63 -7.10 2.07
CA LEU A 344 17.19 -8.02 1.09
C LEU A 344 17.67 -9.35 1.70
N PRO A 345 18.43 -9.36 2.82
CA PRO A 345 18.79 -10.60 3.50
C PRO A 345 17.55 -11.37 3.98
N LEU A 346 16.57 -10.68 4.58
CA LEU A 346 15.35 -11.31 5.06
C LEU A 346 14.56 -12.00 3.94
N GLN A 347 14.40 -11.33 2.79
CA GLN A 347 13.73 -11.89 1.62
C GLN A 347 14.44 -13.15 1.11
N LYS A 348 15.77 -13.12 1.05
CA LYS A 348 16.60 -14.26 0.66
C LYS A 348 16.45 -15.44 1.63
N GLU A 349 16.49 -15.20 2.93
CA GLU A 349 16.31 -16.24 3.96
C GLU A 349 14.93 -16.90 3.82
N ILE A 350 13.85 -16.10 3.67
CA ILE A 350 12.49 -16.61 3.51
C ILE A 350 12.37 -17.43 2.22
N LEU A 351 12.88 -16.94 1.10
CA LEU A 351 12.82 -17.64 -0.19
C LEU A 351 13.56 -18.97 -0.14
N ASN A 352 14.76 -19.01 0.43
CA ASN A 352 15.53 -20.25 0.59
C ASN A 352 14.82 -21.28 1.48
N SER A 353 14.25 -20.82 2.61
CA SER A 353 13.50 -21.70 3.52
C SER A 353 12.24 -22.25 2.85
N ALA A 354 11.52 -21.43 2.10
CA ALA A 354 10.31 -21.83 1.38
C ALA A 354 10.60 -22.84 0.26
N ALA A 355 11.73 -22.71 -0.41
CA ALA A 355 12.14 -23.63 -1.47
C ALA A 355 12.31 -25.08 -1.00
N LEU A 356 12.74 -25.30 0.24
CA LEU A 356 12.86 -26.65 0.81
C LEU A 356 11.48 -27.34 0.94
N MET A 357 10.42 -26.55 1.10
CA MET A 357 9.07 -27.06 1.36
C MET A 357 8.34 -27.58 0.12
N VAL A 358 8.79 -27.20 -1.07
CA VAL A 358 8.13 -27.51 -2.35
C VAL A 358 8.44 -28.95 -2.77
N LYS A 359 7.39 -29.72 -3.12
CA LYS A 359 7.51 -31.05 -3.72
C LYS A 359 8.19 -30.99 -5.10
N GLN A 360 8.71 -32.13 -5.56
CA GLN A 360 9.14 -32.29 -6.95
C GLN A 360 7.96 -32.03 -7.90
N ASN A 361 8.18 -31.26 -8.97
CA ASN A 361 7.19 -30.70 -9.88
C ASN A 361 6.19 -29.70 -9.22
N GLY A 362 6.41 -29.33 -7.97
CA GLY A 362 5.61 -28.33 -7.27
C GLY A 362 5.94 -26.90 -7.70
N ILE A 363 5.03 -25.98 -7.38
CA ILE A 363 5.11 -24.57 -7.79
C ILE A 363 5.55 -23.69 -6.60
N LEU A 364 6.51 -22.82 -6.85
CA LEU A 364 6.92 -21.75 -5.95
C LEU A 364 6.62 -20.40 -6.61
N VAL A 365 5.80 -19.57 -5.97
CA VAL A 365 5.56 -18.19 -6.43
C VAL A 365 6.17 -17.23 -5.42
N TYR A 366 7.17 -16.48 -5.87
CA TYR A 366 7.70 -15.33 -5.13
C TYR A 366 6.98 -14.07 -5.57
N SER A 367 6.57 -13.22 -4.63
CA SER A 367 5.92 -11.94 -4.95
C SER A 367 6.28 -10.81 -3.99
N THR A 368 6.18 -9.59 -4.49
CA THR A 368 6.35 -8.35 -3.71
C THR A 368 5.36 -7.29 -4.20
N CYS A 369 4.95 -6.39 -3.30
CA CYS A 369 4.24 -5.17 -3.65
C CYS A 369 5.20 -3.97 -3.85
N THR A 370 6.39 -4.21 -4.39
CA THR A 370 7.38 -3.16 -4.61
C THR A 370 7.87 -3.08 -6.05
N LEU A 371 8.27 -1.87 -6.45
CA LEU A 371 8.90 -1.59 -7.75
C LEU A 371 10.39 -1.27 -7.52
N ASN A 372 11.15 -2.30 -7.17
CA ASN A 372 12.58 -2.25 -6.95
C ASN A 372 13.24 -3.55 -7.43
N LYS A 373 13.99 -3.50 -8.51
CA LYS A 373 14.66 -4.68 -9.10
C LYS A 373 15.59 -5.43 -8.13
N LYS A 374 16.09 -4.75 -7.08
CA LYS A 374 16.91 -5.41 -6.05
C LYS A 374 16.10 -6.41 -5.21
N GLU A 375 14.82 -6.09 -4.95
CA GLU A 375 13.91 -6.95 -4.20
C GLU A 375 13.18 -7.96 -5.09
N ASN A 376 13.22 -7.77 -6.41
CA ASN A 376 12.48 -8.50 -7.42
C ASN A 376 13.41 -9.39 -8.26
N GLU A 377 13.68 -9.00 -9.48
CA GLU A 377 14.46 -9.79 -10.46
C GLU A 377 15.83 -10.24 -9.90
N LYS A 378 16.51 -9.36 -9.13
CA LYS A 378 17.82 -9.68 -8.55
C LYS A 378 17.75 -10.77 -7.49
N GLN A 379 16.69 -10.84 -6.67
CA GLN A 379 16.50 -11.93 -5.71
C GLN A 379 16.33 -13.27 -6.43
N ILE A 380 15.57 -13.29 -7.53
CA ILE A 380 15.36 -14.51 -8.33
C ILE A 380 16.63 -14.91 -9.07
N GLU A 381 17.36 -13.96 -9.67
CA GLU A 381 18.67 -14.23 -10.31
C GLU A 381 19.65 -14.87 -9.32
N GLU A 382 19.74 -14.36 -8.09
CA GLU A 382 20.64 -14.91 -7.06
C GLU A 382 20.16 -16.29 -6.54
N PHE A 383 18.84 -16.45 -6.37
CA PHE A 383 18.24 -17.72 -5.98
C PHE A 383 18.57 -18.84 -6.97
N LEU A 384 18.38 -18.60 -8.26
CA LEU A 384 18.63 -19.60 -9.31
C LEU A 384 20.11 -20.01 -9.45
N LYS A 385 21.06 -19.19 -9.03
CA LYS A 385 22.48 -19.56 -9.00
C LYS A 385 22.77 -20.68 -7.99
N THR A 386 21.98 -20.79 -6.94
CA THR A 386 22.19 -21.73 -5.82
C THR A 386 21.17 -22.88 -5.78
N HIS A 387 20.09 -22.77 -6.56
CA HIS A 387 18.99 -23.75 -6.63
C HIS A 387 18.78 -24.19 -8.08
N SER A 388 19.73 -25.03 -8.56
CA SER A 388 19.71 -25.57 -9.94
C SER A 388 18.54 -26.54 -10.20
N ASP A 389 17.88 -26.99 -9.15
CA ASP A 389 16.67 -27.80 -9.17
C ASP A 389 15.39 -26.98 -9.38
N TYR A 390 15.49 -25.64 -9.55
CA TYR A 390 14.37 -24.76 -9.87
C TYR A 390 14.48 -24.18 -11.26
N LEU A 391 13.35 -24.20 -11.99
CA LEU A 391 13.18 -23.55 -13.29
C LEU A 391 12.28 -22.32 -13.17
N LEU A 392 12.75 -21.15 -13.62
CA LEU A 392 11.92 -19.97 -13.78
C LEU A 392 11.00 -20.13 -14.99
N VAL A 393 9.70 -20.25 -14.75
CA VAL A 393 8.68 -20.43 -15.81
C VAL A 393 8.17 -19.08 -16.29
N LYS A 394 7.93 -18.14 -15.37
CA LYS A 394 7.38 -16.83 -15.67
C LYS A 394 7.78 -15.81 -14.62
N GLN A 395 8.04 -14.59 -15.04
CA GLN A 395 8.13 -13.45 -14.14
C GLN A 395 7.58 -12.20 -14.81
N ALA A 396 7.03 -11.28 -14.02
CA ALA A 396 6.55 -10.01 -14.53
C ALA A 396 6.54 -8.92 -13.46
N THR A 397 6.82 -7.69 -13.88
CA THR A 397 6.55 -6.47 -13.10
C THR A 397 5.21 -5.90 -13.59
N ILE A 398 4.24 -5.80 -12.69
CA ILE A 398 2.93 -5.19 -12.94
C ILE A 398 3.04 -3.72 -12.54
N PHE A 399 3.04 -2.82 -13.51
CA PHE A 399 3.08 -1.39 -13.22
C PHE A 399 1.68 -0.86 -12.88
N PRO A 400 1.55 0.05 -11.89
CA PRO A 400 0.25 0.53 -11.41
C PRO A 400 -0.58 1.23 -12.49
N PHE A 401 0.07 1.93 -13.41
CA PHE A 401 -0.61 2.62 -14.52
C PHE A 401 -1.20 1.66 -15.57
N THR A 402 -0.86 0.38 -15.56
CA THR A 402 -1.39 -0.61 -16.53
C THR A 402 -2.88 -0.86 -16.33
N TYR A 403 -3.30 -1.02 -15.07
CA TYR A 403 -4.68 -1.31 -14.70
C TYR A 403 -5.30 -0.26 -13.77
N GLY A 404 -4.50 0.70 -13.29
CA GLY A 404 -4.88 1.61 -12.20
C GLY A 404 -4.90 0.91 -10.83
N SER A 405 -4.16 -0.20 -10.71
CA SER A 405 -3.98 -1.03 -9.51
C SER A 405 -2.73 -0.63 -8.72
N ASP A 406 -2.30 -1.45 -7.78
CA ASP A 406 -1.00 -1.33 -7.14
C ASP A 406 0.12 -1.88 -8.03
N GLY A 407 1.36 -1.47 -7.79
CA GLY A 407 2.54 -2.04 -8.43
C GLY A 407 2.97 -3.33 -7.74
N PHE A 408 3.17 -4.39 -8.52
CA PHE A 408 3.59 -5.71 -8.03
C PHE A 408 4.68 -6.32 -8.90
N TYR A 409 5.38 -7.28 -8.33
CA TYR A 409 6.24 -8.21 -9.05
C TYR A 409 5.92 -9.62 -8.62
N PHE A 410 6.04 -10.58 -9.53
CA PHE A 410 6.04 -12.01 -9.22
C PHE A 410 7.03 -12.77 -10.09
N ALA A 411 7.49 -13.91 -9.54
CA ALA A 411 8.22 -14.94 -10.26
C ALA A 411 7.62 -16.31 -9.91
N LYS A 412 7.23 -17.06 -10.94
CA LYS A 412 6.76 -18.44 -10.86
C LYS A 412 7.90 -19.38 -11.18
N LEU A 413 8.21 -20.25 -10.23
CA LEU A 413 9.26 -21.27 -10.35
C LEU A 413 8.63 -22.67 -10.20
N VAL A 414 9.23 -23.66 -10.85
CA VAL A 414 8.86 -25.07 -10.71
C VAL A 414 10.10 -25.84 -10.26
N LYS A 415 9.95 -26.68 -9.24
CA LYS A 415 11.00 -27.58 -8.77
C LYS A 415 11.10 -28.79 -9.67
N GLN A 416 12.30 -29.06 -10.23
CA GLN A 416 12.58 -30.15 -11.16
C GLN A 416 13.09 -31.39 -10.44
#